data_611b1c50fdd8eb92dd885571b426feaa
#
_entry.id   611b1c50fdd8eb92dd885571b426feaa
#
_cell.length_a   1.000
_cell.length_b   1.000
_cell.length_c   1.000
_cell.angle_alpha   90.00
_cell.angle_beta   90.00
_cell.angle_gamma   90.00
#
_symmetry.space_group_name_H-M   'P 1'
#
loop_
_entity.id
_entity.type
_entity.pdbx_description
1 polymer ?
#
loop_
_entity_poly.entity_id
_entity_poly.type
_entity_poly.pdbx_seq_one_letter_code
_entity_poly.pdbx_strand_id
1 'polypeptide(L)'
;MSSDPTSSVPATSPDPGSVPGSVSGSVPGSVPGSVPERLLALLDRLGAVLAERGDAIALLGLGSVGRDLHRLDEHSDADFFVVVDDGAETAYVRDIDWLEATAPVAWSFDNSPHGRKVLFEDGLFAEYAVLSLTQLGSAGYPPARIIWQRADAPDGLDEPSVPLPGTPLLEEQVGEAVTNLYVGLHRDLRGERLTATRFIQGYAVDRLITILGLLGLGEGGQQDLFVIDRGVERRFPPDVLPLADIVVGYDGNARAALALLEVLERHVTVEPRLAREIRALAARAGT
;
A
#
# COMPACT_ATOMS: atom_id res chain seq x y z
N MET A 1 -46.83 -12.29 52.11
CA MET A 1 -47.22 -10.89 52.19
C MET A 1 -46.26 -10.14 51.28
N SER A 2 -46.71 -9.91 50.12
CA SER A 2 -47.03 -8.58 49.49
C SER A 2 -45.75 -7.93 49.01
N SER A 3 -45.59 -7.47 47.85
CA SER A 3 -46.31 -7.33 46.57
C SER A 3 -45.35 -6.64 45.61
N ASP A 4 -45.29 -7.08 44.40
CA ASP A 4 -44.74 -6.36 43.22
C ASP A 4 -45.47 -5.01 43.00
N PRO A 5 -44.85 -4.03 42.38
CA PRO A 5 -45.34 -3.74 41.06
C PRO A 5 -44.27 -3.44 39.98
N THR A 6 -44.45 -4.04 38.87
CA THR A 6 -44.02 -3.71 37.50
C THR A 6 -44.22 -2.23 37.14
N SER A 7 -43.17 -1.58 36.60
CA SER A 7 -43.30 -0.37 35.83
C SER A 7 -42.68 -0.57 34.47
N SER A 8 -43.54 -0.72 33.50
CA SER A 8 -43.23 -0.76 32.05
C SER A 8 -42.95 0.68 31.53
N VAL A 9 -41.79 0.92 30.98
CA VAL A 9 -41.47 2.13 30.21
C VAL A 9 -41.66 1.79 28.73
N PRO A 10 -42.43 2.57 27.96
CA PRO A 10 -42.61 2.32 26.53
C PRO A 10 -41.38 2.77 25.76
N ALA A 11 -40.92 1.91 24.84
CA ALA A 11 -39.90 2.20 23.85
C ALA A 11 -40.48 3.16 22.80
N THR A 12 -39.96 4.36 22.74
CA THR A 12 -40.16 5.28 21.59
C THR A 12 -39.08 5.03 20.56
N SER A 13 -39.50 4.56 19.38
CA SER A 13 -38.67 4.48 18.19
C SER A 13 -38.28 5.89 17.74
N PRO A 14 -37.01 6.13 17.33
CA PRO A 14 -36.67 7.41 16.71
C PRO A 14 -37.12 7.44 15.23
N ASP A 15 -37.72 8.56 14.89
CA ASP A 15 -38.17 8.97 13.56
C ASP A 15 -36.98 9.07 12.57
N PRO A 16 -37.02 8.48 11.35
CA PRO A 16 -35.99 8.62 10.33
C PRO A 16 -36.21 9.82 9.45
N GLY A 17 -35.93 11.01 9.97
CA GLY A 17 -36.16 12.23 9.17
C GLY A 17 -35.48 13.46 9.67
N SER A 18 -34.16 13.56 9.55
CA SER A 18 -33.44 14.82 9.25
C SER A 18 -31.94 14.54 9.12
N VAL A 19 -31.44 14.53 7.89
CA VAL A 19 -30.01 14.64 7.59
C VAL A 19 -29.60 16.07 7.97
N PRO A 20 -28.65 16.29 8.90
CA PRO A 20 -28.13 17.62 9.14
C PRO A 20 -27.42 18.12 7.88
N GLY A 21 -27.76 19.35 7.49
CA GLY A 21 -27.21 20.01 6.31
C GLY A 21 -25.69 20.01 6.30
N SER A 22 -25.15 19.89 5.11
CA SER A 22 -23.73 20.04 4.78
C SER A 22 -23.18 21.30 5.44
N VAL A 23 -22.39 21.13 6.49
CA VAL A 23 -21.58 22.20 7.05
C VAL A 23 -20.42 22.40 6.08
N SER A 24 -20.57 23.38 5.19
CA SER A 24 -19.47 23.99 4.46
C SER A 24 -18.63 24.78 5.47
N GLY A 25 -17.83 24.06 6.28
CA GLY A 25 -16.79 24.63 7.08
C GLY A 25 -15.58 24.85 6.19
N SER A 26 -15.31 26.10 5.83
CA SER A 26 -13.98 26.50 5.36
C SER A 26 -12.98 26.12 6.42
N VAL A 27 -12.09 25.16 6.09
CA VAL A 27 -10.93 24.80 6.90
C VAL A 27 -10.06 26.06 7.00
N PRO A 28 -9.80 26.62 8.21
CA PRO A 28 -8.93 27.77 8.33
C PRO A 28 -7.51 27.33 7.98
N GLY A 29 -6.90 27.97 6.97
CA GLY A 29 -5.50 27.80 6.62
C GLY A 29 -5.21 26.93 5.41
N SER A 30 -6.01 27.01 4.31
CA SER A 30 -5.60 26.42 3.06
C SER A 30 -4.32 27.10 2.55
N VAL A 31 -3.20 26.38 2.62
CA VAL A 31 -1.93 26.81 1.99
C VAL A 31 -2.18 26.86 0.47
N PRO A 32 -1.82 27.96 -0.22
CA PRO A 32 -2.01 28.07 -1.66
C PRO A 32 -1.20 26.99 -2.42
N GLY A 33 -1.79 26.48 -3.50
CA GLY A 33 -1.18 25.46 -4.35
C GLY A 33 -1.84 24.09 -4.23
N SER A 34 -1.75 23.31 -5.29
CA SER A 34 -2.16 21.89 -5.33
C SER A 34 -1.29 21.04 -4.41
N VAL A 35 -1.78 19.84 -4.02
CA VAL A 35 -0.98 18.90 -3.21
C VAL A 35 0.35 18.55 -3.91
N PRO A 36 0.40 18.27 -5.22
CA PRO A 36 1.65 18.09 -5.96
C PRO A 36 2.64 19.23 -5.79
N GLU A 37 2.21 20.48 -6.02
CA GLU A 37 3.08 21.65 -5.89
C GLU A 37 3.62 21.82 -4.47
N ARG A 38 2.78 21.58 -3.47
CA ARG A 38 3.14 21.66 -2.04
C ARG A 38 4.11 20.58 -1.62
N LEU A 39 3.93 19.33 -2.12
CA LEU A 39 4.85 18.22 -1.86
C LEU A 39 6.23 18.48 -2.46
N LEU A 40 6.30 18.93 -3.72
CA LEU A 40 7.57 19.28 -4.34
C LEU A 40 8.26 20.44 -3.62
N ALA A 41 7.52 21.48 -3.26
CA ALA A 41 8.04 22.59 -2.48
C ALA A 41 8.49 22.19 -1.06
N LEU A 42 7.83 21.21 -0.43
CA LEU A 42 8.26 20.65 0.85
C LEU A 42 9.63 19.98 0.69
N LEU A 43 9.78 19.14 -0.33
CA LEU A 43 11.04 18.43 -0.59
C LEU A 43 12.19 19.38 -0.93
N ASP A 44 11.93 20.44 -1.70
CA ASP A 44 12.94 21.47 -1.99
C ASP A 44 13.39 22.19 -0.70
N ARG A 45 12.45 22.54 0.20
CA ARG A 45 12.80 23.12 1.50
C ARG A 45 13.56 22.14 2.39
N LEU A 46 13.18 20.85 2.39
CA LEU A 46 13.93 19.79 3.09
C LEU A 46 15.37 19.71 2.59
N GLY A 47 15.57 19.72 1.29
CA GLY A 47 16.90 19.77 0.68
C GLY A 47 17.72 20.96 1.14
N ALA A 48 17.11 22.15 1.21
CA ALA A 48 17.77 23.36 1.70
C ALA A 48 18.17 23.27 3.19
N VAL A 49 17.28 22.72 4.05
CA VAL A 49 17.58 22.48 5.48
C VAL A 49 18.72 21.46 5.64
N LEU A 50 18.69 20.38 4.87
CA LEU A 50 19.73 19.36 4.92
C LEU A 50 21.09 19.88 4.42
N ALA A 51 21.08 20.80 3.48
CA ALA A 51 22.32 21.44 2.97
C ALA A 51 23.09 22.22 4.05
N GLU A 52 22.39 22.71 5.08
CA GLU A 52 23.00 23.42 6.20
C GLU A 52 23.53 22.45 7.28
N ARG A 53 23.23 21.15 7.17
CA ARG A 53 23.69 20.12 8.11
C ARG A 53 24.92 19.42 7.56
N GLY A 54 26.03 19.50 8.29
CA GLY A 54 27.32 18.98 7.83
C GLY A 54 27.40 17.46 7.71
N ASP A 55 26.46 16.73 8.31
CA ASP A 55 26.35 15.27 8.33
C ASP A 55 25.30 14.69 7.35
N ALA A 56 24.54 15.53 6.64
CA ALA A 56 23.65 15.09 5.58
C ALA A 56 24.41 14.92 4.25
N ILE A 57 24.10 13.85 3.51
CA ILE A 57 24.73 13.52 2.22
C ILE A 57 23.77 13.71 1.06
N ALA A 58 22.53 13.21 1.16
CA ALA A 58 21.54 13.31 0.09
C ALA A 58 20.10 13.23 0.59
N LEU A 59 19.18 13.79 -0.21
CA LEU A 59 17.73 13.61 -0.12
C LEU A 59 17.24 12.94 -1.40
N LEU A 60 16.69 11.73 -1.27
CA LEU A 60 16.24 10.91 -2.38
C LEU A 60 14.71 10.76 -2.32
N GLY A 61 14.00 11.26 -3.32
CA GLY A 61 12.55 11.05 -3.48
C GLY A 61 12.25 9.67 -4.06
N LEU A 62 11.22 9.03 -3.53
CA LEU A 62 10.75 7.70 -3.93
C LEU A 62 9.32 7.78 -4.48
N GLY A 63 8.84 6.72 -5.11
CA GLY A 63 7.47 6.63 -5.58
C GLY A 63 7.02 7.82 -6.44
N SER A 64 5.88 8.40 -6.10
CA SER A 64 5.27 9.51 -6.88
C SER A 64 6.06 10.82 -6.81
N VAL A 65 6.85 11.05 -5.77
CA VAL A 65 7.78 12.18 -5.66
C VAL A 65 9.21 11.83 -6.12
N GLY A 66 9.42 10.57 -6.50
CA GLY A 66 10.67 10.04 -7.08
C GLY A 66 10.70 10.19 -8.60
N ARG A 67 11.00 9.09 -9.31
CA ARG A 67 11.03 9.06 -10.78
C ARG A 67 9.65 9.01 -11.42
N ASP A 68 8.62 8.59 -10.68
CA ASP A 68 7.26 8.40 -11.17
C ASP A 68 6.39 9.66 -11.04
N LEU A 69 6.95 10.84 -11.30
CA LEU A 69 6.25 12.13 -11.19
C LEU A 69 4.92 12.18 -11.97
N HIS A 70 4.74 11.35 -12.99
CA HIS A 70 3.48 11.21 -13.71
C HIS A 70 2.32 10.62 -12.87
N ARG A 71 2.65 10.06 -11.70
CA ARG A 71 1.70 9.51 -10.73
C ARG A 71 1.37 10.48 -9.59
N LEU A 72 2.08 11.62 -9.53
CA LEU A 72 1.91 12.61 -8.48
C LEU A 72 0.57 13.34 -8.67
N ASP A 73 -0.31 13.25 -7.67
CA ASP A 73 -1.66 13.80 -7.69
C ASP A 73 -2.11 14.32 -6.30
N GLU A 74 -3.37 14.70 -6.17
CA GLU A 74 -3.96 15.24 -4.94
C GLU A 74 -4.05 14.22 -3.79
N HIS A 75 -3.76 12.94 -4.04
CA HIS A 75 -3.80 11.86 -3.06
C HIS A 75 -2.39 11.32 -2.74
N SER A 76 -1.37 11.96 -3.27
CA SER A 76 0.02 11.55 -3.08
C SER A 76 0.55 12.00 -1.72
N ASP A 77 1.54 11.27 -1.24
CA ASP A 77 2.38 11.57 -0.09
C ASP A 77 3.85 11.76 -0.50
N ALA A 78 4.69 12.14 0.44
CA ALA A 78 6.12 12.29 0.22
C ALA A 78 6.86 11.07 0.79
N ASP A 79 7.25 10.14 -0.08
CA ASP A 79 8.17 9.06 0.28
C ASP A 79 9.61 9.46 -0.04
N PHE A 80 10.51 9.40 0.95
CA PHE A 80 11.90 9.78 0.71
C PHE A 80 12.91 9.12 1.65
N PHE A 81 14.17 9.08 1.21
CA PHE A 81 15.30 8.75 2.04
C PHE A 81 16.16 9.99 2.32
N VAL A 82 16.62 10.10 3.55
CA VAL A 82 17.74 10.99 3.93
C VAL A 82 18.97 10.13 4.10
N VAL A 83 20.00 10.39 3.31
CA VAL A 83 21.29 9.73 3.44
C VAL A 83 22.20 10.62 4.28
N VAL A 84 22.81 10.05 5.31
CA VAL A 84 23.65 10.74 6.28
C VAL A 84 24.98 10.05 6.49
N ASP A 85 25.94 10.74 7.10
CA ASP A 85 27.21 10.15 7.52
C ASP A 85 26.96 9.02 8.55
N ASP A 86 27.83 8.00 8.54
CA ASP A 86 27.71 6.81 9.42
C ASP A 86 27.62 7.23 10.89
N GLY A 87 26.58 6.75 11.58
CA GLY A 87 26.32 7.01 12.99
C GLY A 87 25.41 8.22 13.27
N ALA A 88 25.08 9.04 12.29
CA ALA A 88 24.16 10.16 12.44
C ALA A 88 22.67 9.74 12.36
N GLU A 89 22.36 8.56 11.83
CA GLU A 89 21.01 8.10 11.49
C GLU A 89 20.04 8.20 12.68
N THR A 90 20.47 7.71 13.84
CA THR A 90 19.63 7.67 15.03
C THR A 90 19.24 9.07 15.51
N ALA A 91 20.12 10.07 15.36
CA ALA A 91 19.83 11.44 15.74
C ALA A 91 18.73 12.04 14.85
N TYR A 92 18.78 11.81 13.55
CA TYR A 92 17.75 12.28 12.60
C TYR A 92 16.38 11.62 12.78
N VAL A 93 16.34 10.36 13.24
CA VAL A 93 15.06 9.70 13.53
C VAL A 93 14.46 10.19 14.85
N ARG A 94 15.28 10.40 15.88
CA ARG A 94 14.80 10.81 17.21
C ARG A 94 14.50 12.28 17.31
N ASP A 95 15.33 13.12 16.72
CA ASP A 95 15.21 14.55 16.74
C ASP A 95 14.74 15.03 15.37
N ILE A 96 13.53 15.59 15.33
CA ILE A 96 12.86 16.04 14.10
C ILE A 96 12.93 17.55 13.89
N ASP A 97 13.85 18.24 14.57
CA ASP A 97 14.06 19.69 14.43
C ASP A 97 14.28 20.14 12.98
N TRP A 98 14.93 19.31 12.21
CA TRP A 98 15.16 19.54 10.77
C TRP A 98 13.88 19.45 9.93
N LEU A 99 12.92 18.60 10.32
CA LEU A 99 11.59 18.56 9.71
C LEU A 99 10.76 19.78 10.12
N GLU A 100 10.76 20.12 11.41
CA GLU A 100 10.04 21.27 11.96
C GLU A 100 10.58 22.60 11.42
N ALA A 101 11.88 22.69 11.12
CA ALA A 101 12.48 23.79 10.41
C ALA A 101 11.95 23.95 8.97
N THR A 102 11.44 22.88 8.37
CA THR A 102 10.88 22.87 7.02
C THR A 102 9.40 23.22 7.00
N ALA A 103 8.61 22.60 7.87
CA ALA A 103 7.18 22.83 8.03
C ALA A 103 6.72 22.34 9.42
N PRO A 104 5.73 22.99 10.07
CA PRO A 104 5.19 22.58 11.36
C PRO A 104 4.63 21.15 11.31
N VAL A 105 5.01 20.32 12.29
CA VAL A 105 4.60 18.90 12.39
C VAL A 105 3.40 18.79 13.34
N ALA A 106 2.28 18.26 12.85
CA ALA A 106 1.09 17.99 13.64
C ALA A 106 1.19 16.65 14.38
N TRP A 107 1.81 15.64 13.76
CA TRP A 107 1.93 14.31 14.34
C TRP A 107 3.06 13.51 13.68
N SER A 108 3.72 12.65 14.45
CA SER A 108 4.70 11.71 13.90
C SER A 108 4.91 10.51 14.82
N PHE A 109 5.40 9.39 14.24
CA PHE A 109 5.85 8.23 15.03
C PHE A 109 6.93 7.45 14.28
N ASP A 110 7.77 6.74 15.03
CA ASP A 110 8.79 5.86 14.50
C ASP A 110 8.14 4.56 14.02
N ASN A 111 8.07 4.34 12.71
CA ASN A 111 7.54 3.09 12.13
C ASN A 111 8.59 2.00 12.00
N SER A 112 9.87 2.37 12.15
CA SER A 112 11.02 1.45 12.17
C SER A 112 12.21 2.11 12.89
N PRO A 113 13.29 1.38 13.19
CA PRO A 113 14.52 1.96 13.75
C PRO A 113 15.15 3.05 12.87
N HIS A 114 14.85 3.04 11.58
CA HIS A 114 15.41 3.96 10.59
C HIS A 114 14.37 4.89 9.97
N GLY A 115 13.10 4.73 10.28
CA GLY A 115 12.03 5.41 9.58
C GLY A 115 10.99 6.03 10.49
N ARG A 116 10.30 7.03 9.95
CA ARG A 116 9.22 7.74 10.61
C ARG A 116 8.12 8.11 9.63
N LYS A 117 6.89 8.16 10.13
CA LYS A 117 5.72 8.74 9.43
C LYS A 117 5.38 10.07 10.04
N VAL A 118 5.00 11.03 9.21
CA VAL A 118 4.80 12.42 9.62
C VAL A 118 3.55 12.99 8.95
N LEU A 119 2.70 13.65 9.74
CA LEU A 119 1.62 14.51 9.26
C LEU A 119 2.01 15.96 9.59
N PHE A 120 2.09 16.81 8.58
CA PHE A 120 2.30 18.23 8.76
C PHE A 120 1.00 18.97 9.06
N GLU A 121 1.08 20.14 9.71
CA GLU A 121 -0.09 20.97 10.07
C GLU A 121 -0.94 21.37 8.85
N ASP A 122 -0.32 21.46 7.68
CA ASP A 122 -1.00 21.78 6.43
C ASP A 122 -1.67 20.58 5.74
N GLY A 123 -1.65 19.39 6.37
CA GLY A 123 -2.27 18.16 5.90
C GLY A 123 -1.42 17.32 4.95
N LEU A 124 -0.20 17.73 4.60
CA LEU A 124 0.71 16.88 3.85
C LEU A 124 1.18 15.71 4.71
N PHE A 125 1.31 14.54 4.10
CA PHE A 125 1.81 13.33 4.75
C PHE A 125 3.15 12.92 4.15
N ALA A 126 4.04 12.40 4.99
CA ALA A 126 5.32 11.88 4.55
C ALA A 126 5.68 10.59 5.27
N GLU A 127 6.38 9.71 4.56
CA GLU A 127 7.09 8.56 5.12
C GLU A 127 8.56 8.64 4.70
N TYR A 128 9.47 8.48 5.67
CA TYR A 128 10.89 8.55 5.34
C TYR A 128 11.71 7.54 6.12
N ALA A 129 12.87 7.22 5.56
CA ALA A 129 13.92 6.53 6.29
C ALA A 129 15.24 7.33 6.24
N VAL A 130 16.02 7.22 7.30
CA VAL A 130 17.36 7.79 7.41
C VAL A 130 18.37 6.65 7.36
N LEU A 131 19.26 6.69 6.40
CA LEU A 131 20.20 5.63 6.11
C LEU A 131 21.63 6.19 5.98
N SER A 132 22.63 5.43 6.45
CA SER A 132 24.00 5.69 6.05
C SER A 132 24.25 5.17 4.62
N LEU A 133 25.39 5.51 4.02
CA LEU A 133 25.80 4.96 2.72
C LEU A 133 25.89 3.43 2.75
N THR A 134 26.37 2.87 3.85
CA THR A 134 26.47 1.41 4.04
C THR A 134 25.08 0.76 4.06
N GLN A 135 24.12 1.36 4.76
CA GLN A 135 22.75 0.87 4.87
C GLN A 135 22.01 1.04 3.53
N LEU A 136 22.15 2.18 2.85
CA LEU A 136 21.59 2.41 1.53
C LEU A 136 22.09 1.37 0.52
N GLY A 137 23.39 1.04 0.55
CA GLY A 137 23.99 0.02 -0.31
C GLY A 137 23.45 -1.40 -0.09
N SER A 138 22.79 -1.67 1.04
CA SER A 138 22.14 -2.95 1.34
C SER A 138 20.62 -2.90 1.29
N ALA A 139 20.02 -1.72 1.09
CA ALA A 139 18.59 -1.54 0.99
C ALA A 139 18.07 -1.87 -0.41
N GLY A 140 16.94 -2.58 -0.48
CA GLY A 140 16.17 -2.74 -1.70
C GLY A 140 15.16 -1.61 -1.82
N TYR A 141 15.28 -0.79 -2.86
CA TYR A 141 14.36 0.31 -3.15
C TYR A 141 14.19 0.50 -4.66
N PRO A 142 13.09 1.10 -5.14
CA PRO A 142 12.97 1.45 -6.55
C PRO A 142 13.94 2.58 -6.90
N PRO A 143 14.37 2.73 -8.17
CA PRO A 143 15.18 3.87 -8.60
C PRO A 143 14.58 5.19 -8.10
N ALA A 144 15.41 5.98 -7.41
CA ALA A 144 15.02 7.22 -6.75
C ALA A 144 15.21 8.45 -7.65
N ARG A 145 14.76 9.60 -7.21
CA ARG A 145 15.11 10.92 -7.76
C ARG A 145 15.94 11.66 -6.74
N ILE A 146 17.15 12.09 -7.13
CA ILE A 146 17.95 12.99 -6.29
C ILE A 146 17.25 14.35 -6.24
N ILE A 147 16.83 14.76 -5.04
CA ILE A 147 16.24 16.07 -4.78
C ILE A 147 17.35 17.05 -4.43
N TRP A 148 18.23 16.60 -3.56
CA TRP A 148 19.43 17.32 -3.15
C TRP A 148 20.53 16.32 -2.82
N GLN A 149 21.78 16.73 -3.07
CA GLN A 149 22.96 16.00 -2.58
C GLN A 149 24.12 16.95 -2.31
N ARG A 150 24.95 16.58 -1.35
CA ARG A 150 26.20 17.27 -1.02
C ARG A 150 27.18 17.16 -2.20
N ALA A 151 28.03 18.16 -2.41
CA ALA A 151 28.92 18.22 -3.58
C ALA A 151 29.95 17.08 -3.66
N ASP A 152 30.28 16.48 -2.54
CA ASP A 152 31.22 15.33 -2.42
C ASP A 152 30.47 13.99 -2.24
N ALA A 153 29.15 13.97 -2.40
CA ALA A 153 28.37 12.73 -2.35
C ALA A 153 28.80 11.77 -3.47
N PRO A 154 28.79 10.45 -3.21
CA PRO A 154 29.06 9.48 -4.26
C PRO A 154 28.03 9.55 -5.39
N ASP A 155 28.46 9.22 -6.61
CA ASP A 155 27.55 9.05 -7.74
C ASP A 155 26.65 7.81 -7.56
N GLY A 156 25.46 7.84 -8.19
CA GLY A 156 24.58 6.66 -8.30
C GLY A 156 23.77 6.37 -7.04
N LEU A 157 23.59 7.32 -6.12
CA LEU A 157 22.72 7.14 -4.94
C LEU A 157 21.25 6.96 -5.29
N ASP A 158 20.86 7.31 -6.49
CA ASP A 158 19.49 7.15 -7.02
C ASP A 158 19.21 5.75 -7.61
N GLU A 159 20.24 4.91 -7.71
CA GLU A 159 20.11 3.53 -8.20
C GLU A 159 20.33 2.52 -7.07
N PRO A 160 19.41 1.54 -6.87
CA PRO A 160 19.62 0.53 -5.85
C PRO A 160 20.80 -0.37 -6.18
N SER A 161 21.68 -0.59 -5.19
CA SER A 161 22.79 -1.55 -5.30
C SER A 161 22.33 -2.99 -5.19
N VAL A 162 21.20 -3.23 -4.52
CA VAL A 162 20.59 -4.57 -4.40
C VAL A 162 19.79 -4.84 -5.66
N PRO A 163 20.04 -5.95 -6.36
CA PRO A 163 19.26 -6.31 -7.53
C PRO A 163 17.76 -6.38 -7.20
N LEU A 164 16.94 -5.83 -8.09
CA LEU A 164 15.49 -6.01 -7.99
C LEU A 164 15.12 -7.50 -8.05
N PRO A 165 14.00 -7.91 -7.45
CA PRO A 165 13.52 -9.30 -7.55
C PRO A 165 13.49 -9.77 -9.00
N GLY A 166 14.01 -10.96 -9.25
CA GLY A 166 13.96 -11.56 -10.59
C GLY A 166 12.52 -11.82 -11.05
N THR A 167 12.35 -12.04 -12.35
CA THR A 167 11.04 -12.43 -12.91
C THR A 167 10.56 -13.73 -12.27
N PRO A 168 9.38 -13.77 -11.66
CA PRO A 168 8.82 -14.97 -11.04
C PRO A 168 8.58 -16.07 -12.10
N LEU A 169 8.67 -17.33 -11.70
CA LEU A 169 8.33 -18.45 -12.59
C LEU A 169 6.82 -18.62 -12.67
N LEU A 170 6.27 -18.69 -13.88
CA LEU A 170 4.83 -18.83 -14.12
C LEU A 170 4.25 -20.05 -13.39
N GLU A 171 4.93 -21.21 -13.46
CA GLU A 171 4.49 -22.45 -12.83
C GLU A 171 4.36 -22.31 -11.30
N GLU A 172 5.31 -21.63 -10.65
CA GLU A 172 5.26 -21.36 -9.22
C GLU A 172 4.08 -20.45 -8.87
N GLN A 173 3.83 -19.40 -9.65
CA GLN A 173 2.71 -18.50 -9.41
C GLN A 173 1.36 -19.22 -9.58
N VAL A 174 1.22 -20.10 -10.56
CA VAL A 174 0.02 -20.92 -10.74
C VAL A 174 -0.16 -21.89 -9.58
N GLY A 175 0.90 -22.59 -9.18
CA GLY A 175 0.89 -23.49 -8.01
C GLY A 175 0.45 -22.79 -6.74
N GLU A 176 1.03 -21.62 -6.44
CA GLU A 176 0.67 -20.82 -5.29
C GLU A 176 -0.78 -20.29 -5.35
N ALA A 177 -1.24 -19.82 -6.52
CA ALA A 177 -2.61 -19.35 -6.68
C ALA A 177 -3.62 -20.45 -6.32
N VAL A 178 -3.52 -21.62 -6.95
CA VAL A 178 -4.47 -22.74 -6.72
C VAL A 178 -4.37 -23.31 -5.31
N THR A 179 -3.16 -23.35 -4.73
CA THR A 179 -2.95 -23.79 -3.34
C THR A 179 -3.60 -22.80 -2.36
N ASN A 180 -3.51 -21.50 -2.60
CA ASN A 180 -4.18 -20.50 -1.79
C ASN A 180 -5.71 -20.63 -1.84
N LEU A 181 -6.30 -20.98 -2.99
CA LEU A 181 -7.73 -21.28 -3.10
C LEU A 181 -8.10 -22.52 -2.27
N TYR A 182 -7.35 -23.60 -2.42
CA TYR A 182 -7.60 -24.87 -1.71
C TYR A 182 -7.50 -24.70 -0.20
N VAL A 183 -6.39 -24.15 0.28
CA VAL A 183 -6.17 -23.92 1.72
C VAL A 183 -7.16 -22.91 2.27
N GLY A 184 -7.45 -21.85 1.53
CA GLY A 184 -8.40 -20.81 1.93
C GLY A 184 -9.80 -21.38 2.14
N LEU A 185 -10.31 -22.24 1.24
CA LEU A 185 -11.60 -22.90 1.40
C LEU A 185 -11.64 -23.84 2.61
N HIS A 186 -10.55 -24.55 2.91
CA HIS A 186 -10.45 -25.33 4.13
C HIS A 186 -10.50 -24.46 5.40
N ARG A 187 -9.91 -23.27 5.37
CA ARG A 187 -10.01 -22.29 6.46
C ARG A 187 -11.45 -21.81 6.64
N ASP A 188 -12.14 -21.52 5.54
CA ASP A 188 -13.54 -21.08 5.56
C ASP A 188 -14.45 -22.14 6.20
N LEU A 189 -14.31 -23.40 5.78
CA LEU A 189 -15.03 -24.55 6.35
C LEU A 189 -14.74 -24.82 7.84
N ARG A 190 -13.63 -24.35 8.36
CA ARG A 190 -13.30 -24.38 9.80
C ARG A 190 -13.87 -23.19 10.57
N GLY A 191 -14.53 -22.24 9.89
CA GLY A 191 -14.98 -21.00 10.50
C GLY A 191 -13.89 -19.92 10.61
N GLU A 192 -12.68 -20.15 10.08
CA GLU A 192 -11.55 -19.20 10.02
C GLU A 192 -11.73 -18.24 8.84
N ARG A 193 -12.88 -17.58 8.77
CA ARG A 193 -13.35 -16.83 7.58
C ARG A 193 -12.44 -15.68 7.20
N LEU A 194 -11.92 -14.91 8.18
CA LEU A 194 -10.96 -13.82 7.88
C LEU A 194 -9.67 -14.34 7.26
N THR A 195 -9.16 -15.47 7.76
CA THR A 195 -7.97 -16.11 7.18
C THR A 195 -8.27 -16.60 5.77
N ALA A 196 -9.42 -17.21 5.55
CA ALA A 196 -9.89 -17.64 4.22
C ALA A 196 -9.93 -16.46 3.23
N THR A 197 -10.49 -15.32 3.65
CA THR A 197 -10.54 -14.10 2.83
C THR A 197 -9.13 -13.65 2.40
N ARG A 198 -8.16 -13.67 3.32
CA ARG A 198 -6.77 -13.30 2.98
C ARG A 198 -6.13 -14.27 1.98
N PHE A 199 -6.37 -15.58 2.14
CA PHE A 199 -5.83 -16.58 1.22
C PHE A 199 -6.46 -16.44 -0.17
N ILE A 200 -7.79 -16.34 -0.25
CA ILE A 200 -8.54 -16.36 -1.51
C ILE A 200 -8.55 -15.00 -2.18
N GLN A 201 -8.96 -13.94 -1.44
CA GLN A 201 -9.20 -12.61 -2.01
C GLN A 201 -8.02 -11.65 -1.83
N GLY A 202 -6.90 -12.14 -1.28
CA GLY A 202 -5.63 -11.44 -1.18
C GLY A 202 -4.54 -12.25 -1.89
N TYR A 203 -3.95 -13.23 -1.22
CA TYR A 203 -2.76 -13.93 -1.73
C TYR A 203 -2.99 -14.59 -3.10
N ALA A 204 -4.13 -15.24 -3.36
CA ALA A 204 -4.40 -15.81 -4.67
C ALA A 204 -4.63 -14.73 -5.74
N VAL A 205 -5.20 -13.58 -5.38
CA VAL A 205 -5.36 -12.42 -6.29
C VAL A 205 -4.00 -11.85 -6.67
N ASP A 206 -3.07 -11.69 -5.71
CA ASP A 206 -1.69 -11.23 -6.00
C ASP A 206 -0.98 -12.16 -7.00
N ARG A 207 -1.18 -13.48 -6.83
CA ARG A 207 -0.63 -14.46 -7.78
C ARG A 207 -1.29 -14.34 -9.15
N LEU A 208 -2.61 -14.17 -9.21
CA LEU A 208 -3.32 -13.97 -10.49
C LEU A 208 -2.82 -12.72 -11.22
N ILE A 209 -2.67 -11.60 -10.53
CA ILE A 209 -2.12 -10.35 -11.10
C ILE A 209 -0.74 -10.60 -11.71
N THR A 210 0.12 -11.33 -10.98
CA THR A 210 1.46 -11.71 -11.47
C THR A 210 1.37 -12.61 -12.71
N ILE A 211 0.51 -13.63 -12.69
CA ILE A 211 0.29 -14.55 -13.81
C ILE A 211 -0.14 -13.79 -15.07
N LEU A 212 -1.17 -12.93 -14.94
CA LEU A 212 -1.67 -12.14 -16.07
C LEU A 212 -0.61 -11.20 -16.63
N GLY A 213 0.22 -10.61 -15.76
CA GLY A 213 1.38 -9.80 -16.16
C GLY A 213 2.43 -10.61 -16.92
N LEU A 214 2.79 -11.80 -16.43
CA LEU A 214 3.75 -12.71 -17.10
C LEU A 214 3.26 -13.18 -18.47
N LEU A 215 1.94 -13.31 -18.65
CA LEU A 215 1.31 -13.66 -19.92
C LEU A 215 1.15 -12.47 -20.87
N GLY A 216 1.53 -11.26 -20.44
CA GLY A 216 1.42 -10.05 -21.25
C GLY A 216 -0.02 -9.60 -21.51
N LEU A 217 -0.96 -9.93 -20.62
CA LEU A 217 -2.38 -9.62 -20.77
C LEU A 217 -2.75 -8.25 -20.21
N GLY A 218 -1.79 -7.52 -19.65
CA GLY A 218 -1.99 -6.15 -19.17
C GLY A 218 -1.91 -5.12 -20.28
N GLU A 219 -2.75 -4.09 -20.22
CA GLU A 219 -2.70 -2.92 -21.09
C GLU A 219 -1.98 -1.79 -20.38
N GLY A 220 -0.83 -1.35 -20.92
CA GLY A 220 -0.11 -0.14 -20.51
C GLY A 220 0.40 -0.11 -19.06
N GLY A 221 1.54 0.54 -18.89
CA GLY A 221 2.14 0.78 -17.56
C GLY A 221 3.03 -0.36 -17.07
N GLN A 222 4.11 0.03 -16.40
CA GLN A 222 5.03 -0.91 -15.76
C GLN A 222 4.41 -1.39 -14.44
N GLN A 223 4.51 -2.70 -14.18
CA GLN A 223 4.11 -3.28 -12.91
C GLN A 223 5.02 -2.73 -11.79
N ASP A 224 4.41 -2.29 -10.69
CA ASP A 224 5.16 -1.96 -9.48
C ASP A 224 5.66 -3.26 -8.85
N LEU A 225 6.97 -3.38 -8.66
CA LEU A 225 7.59 -4.59 -8.11
C LEU A 225 7.43 -4.71 -6.59
N PHE A 226 7.10 -3.62 -5.91
CA PHE A 226 6.95 -3.55 -4.46
C PHE A 226 5.49 -3.58 -4.00
N VAL A 227 4.57 -3.12 -4.86
CA VAL A 227 3.12 -3.08 -4.60
C VAL A 227 2.40 -3.63 -5.84
N ILE A 228 2.21 -4.95 -5.85
CA ILE A 228 1.75 -5.71 -7.03
C ILE A 228 0.38 -5.27 -7.54
N ASP A 229 -0.51 -4.87 -6.64
CA ASP A 229 -1.89 -4.45 -6.91
C ASP A 229 -2.02 -2.95 -7.24
N ARG A 230 -0.91 -2.18 -7.17
CA ARG A 230 -0.95 -0.74 -7.46
C ARG A 230 -1.40 -0.46 -8.89
N GLY A 231 -2.50 0.30 -9.02
CA GLY A 231 -3.07 0.68 -10.32
C GLY A 231 -3.53 -0.50 -11.18
N VAL A 232 -3.87 -1.62 -10.56
CA VAL A 232 -4.29 -2.85 -11.23
C VAL A 232 -5.50 -2.63 -12.14
N GLU A 233 -6.44 -1.78 -11.74
CA GLU A 233 -7.64 -1.42 -12.51
C GLU A 233 -7.32 -0.69 -13.83
N ARG A 234 -6.15 -0.03 -13.90
CA ARG A 234 -5.68 0.65 -15.12
C ARG A 234 -4.85 -0.27 -16.01
N ARG A 235 -4.31 -1.37 -15.44
CA ARG A 235 -3.46 -2.33 -16.15
C ARG A 235 -4.26 -3.46 -16.79
N PHE A 236 -5.34 -3.87 -16.16
CA PHE A 236 -6.13 -5.01 -16.64
C PHE A 236 -7.59 -4.61 -16.83
N PRO A 237 -8.14 -4.79 -18.04
CA PRO A 237 -9.57 -4.59 -18.25
C PRO A 237 -10.40 -5.65 -17.49
N PRO A 238 -11.68 -5.33 -17.16
CA PRO A 238 -12.53 -6.21 -16.33
C PRO A 238 -12.80 -7.61 -16.90
N ASP A 239 -12.68 -7.81 -18.20
CA ASP A 239 -12.82 -9.12 -18.84
C ASP A 239 -11.57 -10.00 -18.68
N VAL A 240 -10.40 -9.39 -18.46
CA VAL A 240 -9.15 -10.08 -18.13
C VAL A 240 -9.05 -10.33 -16.63
N LEU A 241 -9.30 -9.31 -15.81
CA LEU A 241 -9.24 -9.36 -14.35
C LEU A 241 -10.55 -8.84 -13.75
N PRO A 242 -11.55 -9.72 -13.52
CA PRO A 242 -12.87 -9.33 -13.01
C PRO A 242 -12.84 -9.11 -11.49
N LEU A 243 -12.20 -8.03 -11.02
CA LEU A 243 -12.01 -7.74 -9.59
C LEU A 243 -13.32 -7.75 -8.80
N ALA A 244 -14.42 -7.26 -9.37
CA ALA A 244 -15.72 -7.26 -8.71
C ALA A 244 -16.28 -8.66 -8.41
N ASP A 245 -15.85 -9.68 -9.15
CA ASP A 245 -16.28 -11.07 -8.94
C ASP A 245 -15.32 -11.86 -8.03
N ILE A 246 -14.04 -11.46 -7.99
CA ILE A 246 -13.00 -12.16 -7.22
C ILE A 246 -12.68 -11.48 -5.88
N VAL A 247 -13.05 -10.22 -5.67
CA VAL A 247 -12.89 -9.47 -4.40
C VAL A 247 -14.27 -9.06 -3.91
N VAL A 248 -14.98 -10.01 -3.34
CA VAL A 248 -16.42 -9.90 -3.00
C VAL A 248 -16.71 -9.71 -1.51
N GLY A 249 -15.66 -9.59 -0.70
CA GLY A 249 -15.76 -9.35 0.74
C GLY A 249 -15.89 -10.61 1.59
N TYR A 250 -16.08 -10.38 2.90
CA TYR A 250 -15.93 -11.35 3.97
C TYR A 250 -16.82 -12.62 3.84
N ASP A 251 -18.04 -12.47 3.33
CA ASP A 251 -19.01 -13.56 3.20
C ASP A 251 -18.96 -14.28 1.84
N GLY A 252 -18.07 -13.84 0.94
CA GLY A 252 -18.03 -14.30 -0.45
C GLY A 252 -16.90 -15.27 -0.81
N ASN A 253 -16.21 -15.89 0.15
CA ASN A 253 -15.01 -16.68 -0.11
C ASN A 253 -15.21 -17.82 -1.12
N ALA A 254 -16.30 -18.60 -1.00
CA ALA A 254 -16.60 -19.69 -1.93
C ALA A 254 -16.83 -19.17 -3.37
N ARG A 255 -17.59 -18.07 -3.52
CA ARG A 255 -17.84 -17.43 -4.81
C ARG A 255 -16.56 -16.87 -5.42
N ALA A 256 -15.76 -16.16 -4.63
CA ALA A 256 -14.47 -15.61 -5.05
C ALA A 256 -13.52 -16.72 -5.53
N ALA A 257 -13.42 -17.82 -4.80
CA ALA A 257 -12.57 -18.95 -5.17
C ALA A 257 -12.95 -19.57 -6.51
N LEU A 258 -14.25 -19.73 -6.78
CA LEU A 258 -14.74 -20.25 -8.06
C LEU A 258 -14.47 -19.30 -9.21
N ALA A 259 -14.76 -18.01 -9.04
CA ALA A 259 -14.50 -16.99 -10.05
C ALA A 259 -12.99 -16.90 -10.39
N LEU A 260 -12.13 -16.93 -9.36
CA LEU A 260 -10.69 -16.87 -9.54
C LEU A 260 -10.14 -18.15 -10.22
N LEU A 261 -10.65 -19.31 -9.85
CA LEU A 261 -10.32 -20.57 -10.51
C LEU A 261 -10.70 -20.53 -12.00
N GLU A 262 -11.88 -19.99 -12.34
CA GLU A 262 -12.33 -19.83 -13.73
C GLU A 262 -11.39 -18.93 -14.53
N VAL A 263 -10.94 -17.81 -13.95
CA VAL A 263 -9.97 -16.93 -14.61
C VAL A 263 -8.63 -17.67 -14.84
N LEU A 264 -8.13 -18.39 -13.84
CA LEU A 264 -6.92 -19.19 -13.99
C LEU A 264 -7.04 -20.21 -15.13
N GLU A 265 -8.12 -21.01 -15.16
CA GLU A 265 -8.34 -22.05 -16.19
C GLU A 265 -8.52 -21.48 -17.60
N ARG A 266 -8.93 -20.23 -17.72
CA ARG A 266 -9.02 -19.52 -19.02
C ARG A 266 -7.65 -19.24 -19.61
N HIS A 267 -6.65 -18.99 -18.79
CA HIS A 267 -5.34 -18.50 -19.23
C HIS A 267 -4.19 -19.49 -19.03
N VAL A 268 -4.31 -20.41 -18.08
CA VAL A 268 -3.24 -21.37 -17.75
C VAL A 268 -3.80 -22.78 -17.52
N THR A 269 -2.92 -23.78 -17.62
CA THR A 269 -3.29 -25.15 -17.27
C THR A 269 -3.31 -25.30 -15.74
N VAL A 270 -4.46 -25.64 -15.18
CA VAL A 270 -4.63 -26.00 -13.78
C VAL A 270 -4.76 -27.50 -13.64
N GLU A 271 -4.10 -28.11 -12.62
CA GLU A 271 -4.20 -29.54 -12.37
C GLU A 271 -5.68 -29.97 -12.17
N PRO A 272 -6.24 -30.85 -13.04
CA PRO A 272 -7.67 -31.13 -13.05
C PRO A 272 -8.22 -31.72 -11.73
N ARG A 273 -7.39 -32.49 -11.02
CA ARG A 273 -7.81 -33.06 -9.72
C ARG A 273 -7.96 -31.94 -8.69
N LEU A 274 -6.99 -31.03 -8.60
CA LEU A 274 -7.04 -29.92 -7.66
C LEU A 274 -8.19 -28.95 -7.95
N ALA A 275 -8.45 -28.66 -9.23
CA ALA A 275 -9.60 -27.85 -9.65
C ALA A 275 -10.94 -28.49 -9.22
N ARG A 276 -11.10 -29.82 -9.34
CA ARG A 276 -12.30 -30.52 -8.83
C ARG A 276 -12.44 -30.42 -7.32
N GLU A 277 -11.34 -30.59 -6.58
CA GLU A 277 -11.35 -30.47 -5.11
C GLU A 277 -11.74 -29.04 -4.66
N ILE A 278 -11.20 -28.01 -5.31
CA ILE A 278 -11.56 -26.61 -5.02
C ILE A 278 -13.07 -26.39 -5.24
N ARG A 279 -13.63 -26.87 -6.36
CA ARG A 279 -15.08 -26.78 -6.62
C ARG A 279 -15.92 -27.51 -5.58
N ALA A 280 -15.50 -28.72 -5.17
CA ALA A 280 -16.18 -29.49 -4.14
C ALA A 280 -16.15 -28.79 -2.75
N LEU A 281 -15.02 -28.20 -2.39
CA LEU A 281 -14.89 -27.41 -1.16
C LEU A 281 -15.73 -26.14 -1.21
N ALA A 282 -15.73 -25.41 -2.32
CA ALA A 282 -16.52 -24.20 -2.49
C ALA A 282 -18.04 -24.48 -2.41
N ALA A 283 -18.51 -25.59 -2.99
CA ALA A 283 -19.90 -26.02 -2.87
C ALA A 283 -20.33 -26.29 -1.41
N ARG A 284 -19.42 -26.76 -0.56
CA ARG A 284 -19.66 -26.99 0.88
C ARG A 284 -19.58 -25.72 1.70
N ALA A 285 -18.73 -24.77 1.33
CA ALA A 285 -18.56 -23.51 2.04
C ALA A 285 -19.64 -22.48 1.70
N GLY A 286 -20.32 -22.62 0.57
CA GLY A 286 -21.42 -21.76 0.14
C GLY A 286 -22.81 -22.16 0.68
N THR A 287 -22.88 -23.22 1.50
CA THR A 287 -24.12 -23.68 2.19
C THR A 287 -24.15 -23.21 3.64
#